data_e89b13e346b8ee03c17b9462256e7ccc
#
_entry.id   e89b13e346b8ee03c17b9462256e7ccc
#
_cell.length_a   1.000
_cell.length_b   1.000
_cell.length_c   1.000
_cell.angle_alpha   90.00
_cell.angle_beta   90.00
_cell.angle_gamma   90.00
#
_symmetry.space_group_name_H-M   'P 1'
#
loop_
_entity.id
_entity.type
_entity.pdbx_description
1 polymer ?
#
loop_
_entity_poly.entity_id
_entity_poly.type
_entity_poly.pdbx_seq_one_letter_code
_entity_poly.pdbx_strand_id
1 'polypeptide(L)'
;IIAGFPTETEVAHQASYQLIKEAGLVHLHIFGYSPREGTPAAQMPQIDKHIIKTRVAELRALGACQLQNHLETRIGGSDMLLLEAGGKGHLSGFEKAVLFLEDGQALRDKNRYQPGQMIPVSLQSVSGDQLQVSPLLARSA
;
A
#
# COMPACT_ATOMS: atom_id res chain seq x y z
N ILE A 1 9.48 4.58 7.11
CA ILE A 1 9.74 5.93 7.71
C ILE A 1 9.59 5.81 9.21
N ILE A 2 10.50 6.44 9.96
CA ILE A 2 10.42 6.56 11.42
C ILE A 2 10.13 8.03 11.73
N ALA A 3 9.01 8.31 12.39
CA ALA A 3 8.64 9.64 12.86
C ALA A 3 8.96 9.82 14.34
N GLY A 4 9.38 11.01 14.73
CA GLY A 4 9.65 11.35 16.14
C GLY A 4 11.04 10.94 16.62
N PHE A 5 12.02 10.86 15.72
CA PHE A 5 13.42 10.69 16.13
C PHE A 5 13.86 11.89 17.02
N PRO A 6 14.68 11.71 18.06
CA PRO A 6 15.00 12.74 19.05
C PRO A 6 15.42 14.12 18.55
N THR A 7 15.92 14.23 17.32
CA THR A 7 16.31 15.52 16.70
C THR A 7 15.29 16.03 15.68
N GLU A 8 14.18 15.32 15.48
CA GLU A 8 13.17 15.70 14.48
C GLU A 8 12.40 16.94 14.97
N THR A 9 12.70 18.07 14.36
CA THR A 9 11.93 19.31 14.57
C THR A 9 10.63 19.28 13.79
N GLU A 10 9.71 20.22 14.05
CA GLU A 10 8.50 20.37 13.24
C GLU A 10 8.82 20.64 11.77
N VAL A 11 9.83 21.46 11.50
CA VAL A 11 10.31 21.74 10.13
C VAL A 11 10.79 20.47 9.44
N ALA A 12 11.53 19.61 10.14
CA ALA A 12 12.00 18.32 9.60
C ALA A 12 10.84 17.36 9.32
N HIS A 13 9.85 17.32 10.21
CA HIS A 13 8.63 16.52 9.99
C HIS A 13 7.86 17.00 8.74
N GLN A 14 7.65 18.30 8.60
CA GLN A 14 6.97 18.87 7.44
C GLN A 14 7.77 18.65 6.15
N ALA A 15 9.11 18.73 6.19
CA ALA A 15 9.95 18.39 5.05
C ALA A 15 9.80 16.92 4.62
N SER A 16 9.71 15.99 5.59
CA SER A 16 9.43 14.57 5.33
C SER A 16 8.05 14.37 4.70
N TYR A 17 7.03 15.07 5.21
CA TYR A 17 5.68 15.05 4.65
C TYR A 17 5.66 15.52 3.18
N GLN A 18 6.31 16.64 2.88
CA GLN A 18 6.39 17.17 1.52
C GLN A 18 7.17 16.24 0.59
N LEU A 19 8.29 15.70 1.04
CA LEU A 19 9.08 14.75 0.26
C LEU A 19 8.28 13.51 -0.15
N ILE A 20 7.50 12.94 0.77
CA ILE A 20 6.61 11.79 0.47
C ILE A 20 5.64 12.16 -0.64
N LYS A 21 5.03 13.35 -0.55
CA LYS A 21 4.05 13.84 -1.51
C LYS A 21 4.67 14.09 -2.88
N GLU A 22 5.80 14.79 -2.93
CA GLU A 22 6.50 15.14 -4.18
C GLU A 22 7.11 13.93 -4.88
N ALA A 23 7.64 12.97 -4.12
CA ALA A 23 8.17 11.73 -4.67
C ALA A 23 7.09 10.72 -5.08
N GLY A 24 5.80 10.99 -4.79
CA GLY A 24 4.70 10.10 -5.16
C GLY A 24 4.77 8.73 -4.51
N LEU A 25 5.26 8.64 -3.26
CA LEU A 25 5.40 7.36 -2.58
C LEU A 25 4.03 6.81 -2.18
N VAL A 26 3.67 5.63 -2.67
CA VAL A 26 2.35 5.02 -2.44
C VAL A 26 2.35 3.88 -1.42
N HIS A 27 3.47 3.16 -1.27
CA HIS A 27 3.61 2.07 -0.31
C HIS A 27 4.49 2.50 0.86
N LEU A 28 3.88 2.92 1.96
CA LEU A 28 4.57 3.48 3.11
C LEU A 28 4.41 2.60 4.35
N HIS A 29 5.53 2.31 5.01
CA HIS A 29 5.55 1.74 6.35
C HIS A 29 6.03 2.80 7.34
N ILE A 30 5.13 3.26 8.21
CA ILE A 30 5.39 4.38 9.11
C ILE A 30 5.34 3.90 10.56
N PHE A 31 6.44 4.13 11.27
CA PHE A 31 6.64 3.75 12.66
C PHE A 31 6.96 4.96 13.50
N GLY A 32 6.43 5.03 14.72
CA GLY A 32 6.91 5.95 15.73
C GLY A 32 8.28 5.51 16.25
N TYR A 33 9.17 6.48 16.49
CA TYR A 33 10.43 6.20 17.13
C TYR A 33 10.21 5.55 18.50
N SER A 34 11.02 4.54 18.80
CA SER A 34 11.07 3.87 20.10
C SER A 34 12.54 3.73 20.50
N PRO A 35 12.93 4.27 21.68
CA PRO A 35 14.30 4.17 22.14
C PRO A 35 14.73 2.70 22.31
N ARG A 36 15.94 2.39 21.86
CA ARG A 36 16.57 1.06 22.03
C ARG A 36 17.74 1.21 22.98
N GLU A 37 17.73 0.43 24.04
CA GLU A 37 18.81 0.40 25.02
C GLU A 37 20.17 0.19 24.33
N GLY A 38 21.19 0.88 24.81
CA GLY A 38 22.54 0.84 24.24
C GLY A 38 22.78 1.68 23.00
N THR A 39 21.76 2.39 22.48
CA THR A 39 21.94 3.29 21.31
C THR A 39 22.16 4.75 21.76
N PRO A 40 22.98 5.54 21.03
CA PRO A 40 23.13 6.97 21.30
C PRO A 40 21.80 7.72 21.30
N ALA A 41 20.90 7.39 20.40
CA ALA A 41 19.58 8.01 20.29
C ALA A 41 18.70 7.83 21.55
N ALA A 42 18.86 6.72 22.27
CA ALA A 42 18.15 6.49 23.51
C ALA A 42 18.59 7.43 24.65
N GLN A 43 19.81 7.98 24.56
CA GLN A 43 20.36 8.92 25.55
C GLN A 43 20.05 10.39 25.21
N MET A 44 19.51 10.67 24.02
CA MET A 44 19.14 12.02 23.60
C MET A 44 17.83 12.46 24.27
N PRO A 45 17.56 13.78 24.38
CA PRO A 45 16.26 14.29 24.80
C PRO A 45 15.16 13.72 23.90
N GLN A 46 14.22 13.00 24.50
CA GLN A 46 13.15 12.33 23.76
C GLN A 46 12.01 13.29 23.41
N ILE A 47 11.40 13.11 22.27
CA ILE A 47 10.18 13.82 21.87
C ILE A 47 8.99 13.23 22.64
N ASP A 48 8.02 14.09 22.99
CA ASP A 48 6.80 13.67 23.67
C ASP A 48 6.06 12.61 22.84
N LYS A 49 5.58 11.56 23.52
CA LYS A 49 4.89 10.44 22.86
C LYS A 49 3.63 10.86 22.11
N HIS A 50 2.96 11.92 22.58
CA HIS A 50 1.78 12.44 21.89
C HIS A 50 2.17 13.07 20.55
N ILE A 51 3.25 13.84 20.51
CA ILE A 51 3.78 14.42 19.26
C ILE A 51 4.16 13.31 18.28
N ILE A 52 4.88 12.28 18.74
CA ILE A 52 5.22 11.12 17.91
C ILE A 52 3.96 10.47 17.33
N LYS A 53 2.94 10.24 18.16
CA LYS A 53 1.67 9.64 17.74
C LYS A 53 0.96 10.49 16.69
N THR A 54 0.93 11.81 16.86
CA THR A 54 0.33 12.74 15.89
C THR A 54 1.06 12.69 14.56
N ARG A 55 2.38 12.79 14.55
CA ARG A 55 3.20 12.73 13.33
C ARG A 55 3.02 11.42 12.57
N VAL A 56 2.99 10.30 13.28
CA VAL A 56 2.71 8.98 12.69
C VAL A 56 1.33 8.95 12.05
N ALA A 57 0.31 9.51 12.70
CA ALA A 57 -1.05 9.56 12.16
C ALA A 57 -1.14 10.41 10.89
N GLU A 58 -0.49 11.57 10.87
CA GLU A 58 -0.44 12.47 9.71
C GLU A 58 0.22 11.79 8.50
N LEU A 59 1.39 11.17 8.69
CA LEU A 59 2.08 10.48 7.59
C LEU A 59 1.29 9.26 7.10
N ARG A 60 0.63 8.52 7.99
CA ARG A 60 -0.24 7.39 7.60
C ARG A 60 -1.45 7.86 6.80
N ALA A 61 -2.06 8.97 7.19
CA ALA A 61 -3.17 9.56 6.44
C ALA A 61 -2.73 10.01 5.04
N LEU A 62 -1.54 10.65 4.93
CA LEU A 62 -0.96 10.99 3.65
C LEU A 62 -0.72 9.75 2.78
N GLY A 63 -0.10 8.71 3.34
CA GLY A 63 0.16 7.46 2.61
C GLY A 63 -1.12 6.79 2.12
N ALA A 64 -2.18 6.76 2.94
CA ALA A 64 -3.48 6.23 2.54
C ALA A 64 -4.10 7.03 1.39
N CYS A 65 -4.02 8.36 1.44
CA CYS A 65 -4.50 9.23 0.36
C CYS A 65 -3.72 9.02 -0.95
N GLN A 66 -2.39 8.93 -0.87
CA GLN A 66 -1.53 8.68 -2.03
C GLN A 66 -1.83 7.31 -2.67
N LEU A 67 -1.97 6.27 -1.85
CA LEU A 67 -2.34 4.94 -2.32
C LEU A 67 -3.70 4.96 -3.01
N GLN A 68 -4.72 5.58 -2.40
CA GLN A 68 -6.06 5.68 -2.97
C GLN A 68 -6.03 6.36 -4.34
N ASN A 69 -5.38 7.52 -4.44
CA ASN A 69 -5.23 8.24 -5.70
C ASN A 69 -4.51 7.40 -6.76
N HIS A 70 -3.44 6.70 -6.36
CA HIS A 70 -2.71 5.81 -7.26
C HIS A 70 -3.61 4.69 -7.79
N LEU A 71 -4.33 3.98 -6.91
CA LEU A 71 -5.22 2.89 -7.31
C LEU A 71 -6.30 3.38 -8.27
N GLU A 72 -6.87 4.56 -8.05
CA GLU A 72 -7.88 5.16 -8.93
C GLU A 72 -7.35 5.44 -10.34
N THR A 73 -6.07 5.87 -10.47
CA THR A 73 -5.46 6.07 -11.80
C THR A 73 -5.24 4.78 -12.56
N ARG A 74 -5.25 3.64 -11.87
CA ARG A 74 -5.05 2.31 -12.48
C ARG A 74 -6.33 1.73 -13.09
N ILE A 75 -7.52 2.23 -12.71
CA ILE A 75 -8.81 1.73 -13.20
C ILE A 75 -8.91 1.85 -14.72
N GLY A 76 -9.43 0.80 -15.37
CA GLY A 76 -9.55 0.71 -16.83
C GLY A 76 -8.27 0.21 -17.52
N GLY A 77 -7.17 0.08 -16.81
CA GLY A 77 -5.93 -0.54 -17.29
C GLY A 77 -5.95 -2.06 -17.24
N SER A 78 -4.80 -2.64 -17.56
CA SER A 78 -4.54 -4.09 -17.45
C SER A 78 -3.18 -4.33 -16.80
N ASP A 79 -3.03 -5.48 -16.17
CA ASP A 79 -1.79 -5.89 -15.50
C ASP A 79 -1.73 -7.41 -15.38
N MET A 80 -0.62 -7.90 -14.81
CA MET A 80 -0.45 -9.29 -14.42
C MET A 80 -0.70 -9.44 -12.92
N LEU A 81 -1.63 -10.32 -12.55
CA LEU A 81 -1.89 -10.68 -11.17
C LEU A 81 -1.09 -11.94 -10.81
N LEU A 82 -0.21 -11.86 -9.81
CA LEU A 82 0.30 -13.02 -9.13
C LEU A 82 -0.75 -13.50 -8.12
N LEU A 83 -1.43 -14.59 -8.44
CA LEU A 83 -2.51 -15.10 -7.60
C LEU A 83 -1.97 -15.78 -6.35
N GLU A 84 -2.55 -15.44 -5.24
CA GLU A 84 -2.34 -16.04 -3.92
C GLU A 84 -3.59 -16.79 -3.46
N ALA A 85 -3.56 -17.34 -2.26
CA ALA A 85 -4.69 -18.06 -1.71
C ALA A 85 -5.94 -17.19 -1.55
N GLY A 86 -7.12 -17.74 -1.82
CA GLY A 86 -8.39 -17.07 -1.61
C GLY A 86 -8.77 -16.03 -2.66
N GLY A 87 -8.19 -16.10 -3.85
CA GLY A 87 -8.50 -15.18 -4.95
C GLY A 87 -7.86 -13.79 -4.79
N LYS A 88 -6.97 -13.62 -3.84
CA LYS A 88 -6.18 -12.41 -3.61
C LYS A 88 -4.85 -12.52 -4.35
N GLY A 89 -4.14 -11.41 -4.46
CA GLY A 89 -2.81 -11.39 -5.03
C GLY A 89 -2.24 -10.00 -5.14
N HIS A 90 -1.12 -9.91 -5.87
CA HIS A 90 -0.42 -8.65 -6.11
C HIS A 90 -0.24 -8.43 -7.60
N LEU A 91 -0.38 -7.17 -8.02
CA LEU A 91 -0.07 -6.71 -9.38
C LEU A 91 1.44 -6.45 -9.53
N SER A 92 1.88 -6.10 -10.73
CA SER A 92 3.30 -5.86 -11.02
C SER A 92 3.90 -4.70 -10.21
N GLY A 93 3.10 -3.72 -9.81
CA GLY A 93 3.47 -2.60 -8.94
C GLY A 93 3.28 -2.86 -7.44
N PHE A 94 3.12 -4.12 -7.03
CA PHE A 94 2.84 -4.54 -5.65
C PHE A 94 1.48 -4.10 -5.08
N GLU A 95 0.60 -3.53 -5.89
CA GLU A 95 -0.76 -3.23 -5.47
C GLU A 95 -1.50 -4.53 -5.15
N LYS A 96 -2.22 -4.54 -4.05
CA LYS A 96 -3.10 -5.65 -3.68
C LYS A 96 -4.27 -5.72 -4.65
N ALA A 97 -4.65 -6.92 -5.03
CA ALA A 97 -5.81 -7.13 -5.87
C ALA A 97 -6.64 -8.35 -5.44
N VAL A 98 -7.93 -8.31 -5.77
CA VAL A 98 -8.86 -9.42 -5.59
C VAL A 98 -9.46 -9.79 -6.93
N LEU A 99 -9.36 -11.05 -7.29
CA LEU A 99 -9.88 -11.59 -8.54
C LEU A 99 -11.38 -11.87 -8.42
N PHE A 100 -12.16 -11.23 -9.28
CA PHE A 100 -13.59 -11.51 -9.48
C PHE A 100 -13.79 -12.16 -10.84
N LEU A 101 -14.77 -13.06 -10.95
CA LEU A 101 -15.21 -13.62 -12.21
C LEU A 101 -16.26 -12.71 -12.87
N GLU A 102 -16.55 -12.92 -14.16
CA GLU A 102 -17.48 -12.08 -14.92
C GLU A 102 -18.91 -12.06 -14.36
N ASP A 103 -19.29 -13.07 -13.59
CA ASP A 103 -20.57 -13.14 -12.88
C ASP A 103 -20.62 -12.27 -11.60
N GLY A 104 -19.56 -11.50 -11.32
CA GLY A 104 -19.45 -10.65 -10.14
C GLY A 104 -19.18 -11.42 -8.85
N GLN A 105 -18.96 -12.72 -8.91
CA GLN A 105 -18.60 -13.52 -7.76
C GLN A 105 -17.09 -13.53 -7.53
N ALA A 106 -16.68 -13.40 -6.27
CA ALA A 106 -15.29 -13.66 -5.90
C ALA A 106 -14.92 -15.10 -6.27
N LEU A 107 -13.66 -15.31 -6.67
CA LEU A 107 -13.17 -16.62 -7.10
C LEU A 107 -13.47 -17.71 -6.05
N ARG A 108 -14.46 -18.53 -6.30
CA ARG A 108 -14.82 -19.70 -5.46
C ARG A 108 -14.40 -21.02 -6.10
N ASP A 109 -14.19 -21.03 -7.41
CA ASP A 109 -13.76 -22.25 -8.13
C ASP A 109 -12.24 -22.40 -8.01
N LYS A 110 -11.84 -23.24 -7.06
CA LYS A 110 -10.42 -23.56 -6.80
C LYS A 110 -9.73 -24.32 -7.96
N ASN A 111 -10.48 -24.78 -8.95
CA ASN A 111 -9.94 -25.59 -10.04
C ASN A 111 -9.51 -24.74 -11.24
N ARG A 112 -10.09 -23.56 -11.43
CA ARG A 112 -9.81 -22.71 -12.60
C ARG A 112 -8.51 -21.92 -12.48
N TYR A 113 -8.20 -21.44 -11.29
CA TYR A 113 -7.00 -20.63 -11.02
C TYR A 113 -6.33 -21.10 -9.73
N GLN A 114 -5.03 -21.35 -9.78
CA GLN A 114 -4.24 -21.86 -8.66
C GLN A 114 -3.31 -20.79 -8.09
N PRO A 115 -3.08 -20.76 -6.77
CA PRO A 115 -2.03 -19.92 -6.19
C PRO A 115 -0.68 -20.15 -6.87
N GLY A 116 0.05 -19.06 -7.10
CA GLY A 116 1.33 -19.03 -7.82
C GLY A 116 1.19 -18.80 -9.33
N GLN A 117 -0.01 -18.79 -9.87
CA GLN A 117 -0.21 -18.44 -11.29
C GLN A 117 -0.15 -16.93 -11.52
N MET A 118 0.42 -16.56 -12.67
CA MET A 118 0.37 -15.21 -13.22
C MET A 118 -0.81 -15.13 -14.19
N ILE A 119 -1.76 -14.25 -13.90
CA ILE A 119 -3.02 -14.11 -14.64
C ILE A 119 -3.09 -12.70 -15.25
N PRO A 120 -3.25 -12.55 -16.58
CA PRO A 120 -3.55 -11.25 -17.17
C PRO A 120 -4.94 -10.80 -16.74
N VAL A 121 -5.04 -9.59 -16.19
CA VAL A 121 -6.27 -9.05 -15.63
C VAL A 121 -6.58 -7.64 -16.11
N SER A 122 -7.86 -7.30 -16.13
CA SER A 122 -8.37 -5.94 -16.27
C SER A 122 -8.70 -5.36 -14.90
N LEU A 123 -8.35 -4.10 -14.68
CA LEU A 123 -8.50 -3.38 -13.41
C LEU A 123 -9.85 -2.65 -13.42
N GLN A 124 -10.79 -3.10 -12.59
CA GLN A 124 -12.20 -2.70 -12.67
C GLN A 124 -12.56 -1.56 -11.72
N SER A 125 -12.20 -1.70 -10.47
CA SER A 125 -12.58 -0.74 -9.41
C SER A 125 -11.65 -0.84 -8.22
N VAL A 126 -11.74 0.14 -7.31
CA VAL A 126 -11.03 0.15 -6.03
C VAL A 126 -11.99 -0.20 -4.91
N SER A 127 -11.55 -1.03 -3.98
CA SER A 127 -12.27 -1.36 -2.74
C SER A 127 -11.30 -1.35 -1.56
N GLY A 128 -11.40 -0.32 -0.72
CA GLY A 128 -10.44 -0.10 0.36
C GLY A 128 -9.02 0.16 -0.19
N ASP A 129 -8.04 -0.64 0.23
CA ASP A 129 -6.63 -0.53 -0.17
C ASP A 129 -6.24 -1.51 -1.30
N GLN A 130 -7.20 -1.99 -2.08
CA GLN A 130 -6.99 -3.01 -3.12
C GLN A 130 -7.83 -2.76 -4.37
N LEU A 131 -7.36 -3.28 -5.50
CA LEU A 131 -8.07 -3.29 -6.78
C LEU A 131 -8.96 -4.54 -6.89
N GLN A 132 -10.13 -4.38 -7.47
CA GLN A 132 -10.95 -5.46 -7.96
C GLN A 132 -10.60 -5.69 -9.42
N VAL A 133 -10.27 -6.92 -9.77
CA VAL A 133 -9.77 -7.27 -11.09
C VAL A 133 -10.51 -8.45 -11.67
N SER A 134 -10.64 -8.52 -12.99
CA SER A 134 -11.21 -9.65 -13.71
C SER A 134 -10.20 -10.23 -14.72
N PRO A 135 -10.23 -11.56 -14.96
CA PRO A 135 -9.32 -12.15 -15.95
C PRO A 135 -9.56 -11.55 -17.32
N LEU A 136 -8.48 -11.23 -18.03
CA LEU A 136 -8.58 -10.98 -19.47
C LEU A 136 -8.75 -12.32 -20.16
N LEU A 137 -9.95 -12.56 -20.74
CA LEU A 137 -10.18 -13.72 -21.58
C LEU A 137 -9.29 -13.60 -22.83
N ALA A 138 -8.52 -14.64 -23.11
CA ALA A 138 -7.92 -14.76 -24.43
C ALA A 138 -9.07 -14.71 -25.47
N ARG A 139 -9.11 -13.66 -26.32
CA ARG A 139 -10.01 -13.67 -27.46
C ARG A 139 -9.65 -14.90 -28.27
N SER A 140 -10.59 -15.85 -28.32
CA SER A 140 -10.48 -16.97 -29.29
C SER A 140 -10.37 -16.34 -30.68
N ALA A 141 -9.24 -16.59 -31.32
CA ALA A 141 -9.00 -16.20 -32.71
C ALA A 141 -9.85 -17.06 -33.65
#